data_a8082d27dfe69e01d1f9dbc9f148cca2
#
_entry.id   a8082d27dfe69e01d1f9dbc9f148cca2
#
_cell.length_a   1.000
_cell.length_b   1.000
_cell.length_c   1.000
_cell.angle_alpha   90.00
_cell.angle_beta   90.00
_cell.angle_gamma   90.00
#
_symmetry.space_group_name_H-M   'P 1'
#
loop_
_entity.id
_entity.type
_entity.pdbx_description
1 polymer ?
#
loop_
_entity_poly.entity_id
_entity_poly.type
_entity_poly.pdbx_seq_one_letter_code
_entity_poly.pdbx_strand_id
1 'polypeptide(L)' 'MDNNENEYYKRKIIELIEKCDNTRWLRAIYVFVKELLK' A
#
# COMPACT_ATOMS: atom_id res chain seq x y z
N MET A 1 -0.07 -11.75 -14.39
CA MET A 1 0.14 -10.30 -14.30
C MET A 1 1.60 -9.96 -14.56
N ASP A 2 1.82 -8.88 -15.27
CA ASP A 2 3.14 -8.44 -15.66
C ASP A 2 3.94 -7.95 -14.45
N ASN A 3 5.21 -8.36 -14.36
CA ASN A 3 6.09 -7.93 -13.27
C ASN A 3 6.27 -6.42 -13.27
N ASN A 4 6.33 -5.80 -14.45
CA ASN A 4 6.48 -4.36 -14.55
C ASN A 4 5.28 -3.63 -13.97
N GLU A 5 4.11 -4.17 -14.19
CA GLU A 5 2.88 -3.60 -13.67
C GLU A 5 2.84 -3.73 -12.14
N ASN A 6 3.24 -4.90 -11.63
CA ASN A 6 3.31 -5.11 -10.19
C ASN A 6 4.25 -4.12 -9.53
N GLU A 7 5.43 -3.94 -10.12
CA GLU A 7 6.43 -3.01 -9.58
C GLU A 7 5.92 -1.57 -9.62
N TYR A 8 5.22 -1.22 -10.68
CA TYR A 8 4.65 0.12 -10.80
C TYR A 8 3.70 0.42 -9.65
N TYR A 9 2.75 -0.48 -9.41
CA TYR A 9 1.75 -0.27 -8.37
C TYR A 9 2.35 -0.33 -6.98
N LYS A 10 3.30 -1.23 -6.74
CA LYS A 10 3.97 -1.28 -5.45
C LYS A 10 4.63 0.04 -5.14
N ARG A 11 5.33 0.60 -6.12
CA ARG A 11 6.04 1.87 -5.94
C ARG A 11 5.07 3.02 -5.69
N LYS A 12 3.97 3.05 -6.44
CA LYS A 12 2.98 4.10 -6.27
C LYS A 12 2.31 4.03 -4.90
N ILE A 13 2.03 2.82 -4.44
CA ILE A 13 1.44 2.63 -3.12
C ILE A 13 2.39 3.12 -2.04
N ILE A 14 3.66 2.78 -2.16
CA ILE A 14 4.67 3.22 -1.19
C ILE A 14 4.75 4.74 -1.16
N GLU A 15 4.75 5.39 -2.32
CA GLU A 15 4.78 6.85 -2.38
C GLU A 15 3.61 7.47 -1.65
N LEU A 16 2.42 6.92 -1.84
CA LEU A 16 1.23 7.43 -1.19
C LEU A 16 1.29 7.24 0.31
N ILE A 17 1.76 6.09 0.76
CA ILE A 17 1.87 5.79 2.19
C ILE A 17 2.88 6.72 2.86
N GLU A 18 3.98 6.99 2.19
CA GLU A 18 5.02 7.84 2.77
C GLU A 18 4.57 9.29 2.96
N LYS A 19 3.56 9.70 2.21
CA LYS A 19 2.99 11.03 2.37
C LYS A 19 1.96 11.09 3.49
N CYS A 20 1.59 9.95 4.03
CA CYS A 20 0.55 9.88 5.06
C CYS A 20 1.17 9.88 6.44
N ASP A 21 0.86 10.90 7.23
CA ASP A 21 1.38 11.04 8.60
C ASP A 21 0.34 10.71 9.64
N ASN A 22 -0.83 10.26 9.25
CA ASN A 22 -1.93 9.99 10.16
C ASN A 22 -1.93 8.52 10.55
N THR A 23 -1.66 8.26 11.84
CA THR A 23 -1.57 6.89 12.35
C THR A 23 -2.85 6.10 12.15
N ARG A 24 -3.99 6.77 12.32
CA ARG A 24 -5.30 6.12 12.15
C ARG A 24 -5.46 5.61 10.71
N TRP A 25 -5.08 6.43 9.76
CA TRP A 25 -5.18 6.06 8.36
C TRP A 25 -4.19 4.97 8.00
N LEU A 26 -2.97 5.09 8.53
CA LEU A 26 -1.95 4.06 8.28
C LEU A 26 -2.38 2.71 8.82
N ARG A 27 -3.00 2.71 9.99
CA ARG A 27 -3.52 1.47 10.58
C ARG A 27 -4.60 0.86 9.69
N ALA A 28 -5.50 1.69 9.19
CA ALA A 28 -6.58 1.23 8.31
C ALA A 28 -6.00 0.61 7.03
N ILE A 29 -5.00 1.26 6.46
CA ILE A 29 -4.35 0.75 5.26
C ILE A 29 -3.66 -0.59 5.55
N TYR A 30 -2.98 -0.66 6.68
CA TYR A 30 -2.28 -1.88 7.09
C TYR A 30 -3.25 -3.04 7.21
N VAL A 31 -4.36 -2.84 7.92
CA VAL A 31 -5.35 -3.88 8.12
C VAL A 31 -5.96 -4.30 6.78
N PHE A 32 -6.27 -3.34 5.93
CA PHE A 32 -6.86 -3.61 4.64
C PHE A 32 -5.94 -4.49 3.78
N VAL A 33 -4.68 -4.11 3.68
CA VAL A 33 -3.71 -4.87 2.89
C VAL A 33 -3.48 -6.25 3.48
N LYS A 34 -3.39 -6.31 4.81
CA LYS A 34 -3.20 -7.58 5.49
C LYS A 34 -4.32 -8.55 5.17
N GLU A 35 -5.57 -8.06 5.17
CA GLU A 35 -6.73 -8.90 4.86
C GLU A 35 -6.73 -9.34 3.40
N LEU A 36 -6.27 -8.47 2.52
CA LEU A 36 -6.18 -8.83 1.11
C LEU A 36 -5.21 -9.97 0.86
N LEU A 37 -4.14 -10.01 1.64
CA LEU A 37 -3.03 -10.93 1.39
C LEU A 37 -3.05 -12.20 2.24
N LYS A 38 -4.04 -12.38 3.08
CA LYS A 38 -4.09 -13.59 3.90
C LYS A 38 -4.64 -14.81 3.17
#